data_ed3aa4019a62f42a037aeb8edc83eeb3
#
_entry.id   ed3aa4019a62f42a037aeb8edc83eeb3
#
_cell.length_a   1.000
_cell.length_b   1.000
_cell.length_c   1.000
_cell.angle_alpha   90.00
_cell.angle_beta   90.00
_cell.angle_gamma   90.00
#
_symmetry.space_group_name_H-M   'P 1'
#
loop_
_entity.id
_entity.type
_entity.pdbx_description
1 polymer ?
#
loop_
_entity_poly.entity_id
_entity_poly.type
_entity_poly.pdbx_seq_one_letter_code
_entity_poly.pdbx_strand_id
1 'polypeptide(L)'
;MRAPSTVSLAPPGRLGQILLMAKLYFNYSTMNAGKSTLLLQASYNYIERGMQTYLLTANFDDRAGKGQIGSRIGISAEADTYTQTDDLFAKIAARLAEGPCACVLVDEAQWMTKDQVWQLARAVDDLGVPIMCYGLRVDFQGELFPGSAALLALADEMREVRTICHCGKKATMVIRVGADGKALREGAQIEVGGNDRYVSLCRVHWREAVGDH
;
A
#
# COMPACT_ATOMS: atom_id res chain seq x y z
N MET A 1 -24.29 -9.70 43.07
CA MET A 1 -24.53 -8.46 42.33
C MET A 1 -23.20 -7.74 42.14
N ARG A 2 -22.64 -7.76 40.91
CA ARG A 2 -21.42 -6.98 40.55
C ARG A 2 -21.85 -5.67 39.94
N ALA A 3 -21.35 -4.56 40.46
CA ALA A 3 -21.58 -3.23 39.93
C ALA A 3 -20.93 -3.07 38.51
N PRO A 4 -21.55 -2.30 37.60
CA PRO A 4 -20.98 -2.05 36.30
C PRO A 4 -19.77 -1.11 36.42
N SER A 5 -18.68 -1.49 35.76
CA SER A 5 -17.49 -0.66 35.59
C SER A 5 -17.80 0.56 34.73
N THR A 6 -17.71 1.74 35.34
CA THR A 6 -17.82 3.03 34.64
C THR A 6 -16.60 3.25 33.75
N VAL A 7 -16.82 3.27 32.46
CA VAL A 7 -15.85 3.78 31.49
C VAL A 7 -15.74 5.28 31.69
N SER A 8 -14.63 5.74 32.22
CA SER A 8 -14.30 7.16 32.32
C SER A 8 -13.98 7.71 30.94
N LEU A 9 -14.89 8.50 30.37
CA LEU A 9 -14.61 9.32 29.20
C LEU A 9 -13.80 10.54 29.66
N ALA A 10 -12.64 10.72 29.05
CA ALA A 10 -11.78 11.87 29.29
C ALA A 10 -12.52 13.20 29.01
N PRO A 11 -12.22 14.30 29.71
CA PRO A 11 -12.92 15.57 29.55
C PRO A 11 -12.66 16.21 28.19
N PRO A 12 -13.60 16.94 27.58
CA PRO A 12 -13.43 17.69 26.35
C PRO A 12 -12.54 18.91 26.58
N GLY A 13 -11.25 18.78 26.28
CA GLY A 13 -10.30 19.88 26.35
C GLY A 13 -9.82 20.32 24.98
N ARG A 14 -10.22 21.54 24.60
CA ARG A 14 -9.89 22.37 23.43
C ARG A 14 -10.86 22.30 22.24
N LEU A 15 -11.98 22.96 22.40
CA LEU A 15 -12.69 23.64 21.31
C LEU A 15 -11.75 24.71 20.70
N GLY A 16 -11.31 24.54 19.44
CA GLY A 16 -10.64 25.64 18.76
C GLY A 16 -9.71 25.31 17.59
N GLN A 17 -9.55 24.05 17.21
CA GLN A 17 -9.01 23.69 15.89
C GLN A 17 -9.73 22.43 15.44
N ILE A 18 -10.50 22.54 14.35
CA ILE A 18 -10.77 21.36 13.51
C ILE A 18 -9.41 21.02 12.91
N LEU A 19 -8.58 20.28 13.65
CA LEU A 19 -7.46 19.56 13.10
C LEU A 19 -8.10 18.64 12.06
N LEU A 20 -7.88 18.92 10.79
CA LEU A 20 -8.05 17.90 9.75
C LEU A 20 -7.19 16.74 10.24
N MET A 21 -7.82 15.73 10.84
CA MET A 21 -7.11 14.56 11.34
C MET A 21 -6.41 13.94 10.16
N ALA A 22 -5.10 13.76 10.28
CA ALA A 22 -4.33 12.96 9.33
C ALA A 22 -5.00 11.59 9.22
N LYS A 23 -4.89 10.95 8.06
CA LYS A 23 -5.53 9.66 7.79
C LYS A 23 -4.54 8.68 7.21
N LEU A 24 -4.77 7.41 7.51
CA LEU A 24 -4.13 6.29 6.83
C LEU A 24 -4.98 5.88 5.64
N TYR A 25 -4.41 5.95 4.43
CA TYR A 25 -5.08 5.56 3.19
C TYR A 25 -4.51 4.25 2.65
N PHE A 26 -5.37 3.38 2.14
CA PHE A 26 -4.95 2.20 1.39
C PHE A 26 -5.49 2.21 -0.03
N ASN A 27 -4.60 2.47 -0.99
CA ASN A 27 -4.88 2.43 -2.42
C ASN A 27 -4.47 1.04 -2.95
N TYR A 28 -5.43 0.15 -3.11
CA TYR A 28 -5.16 -1.23 -3.48
C TYR A 28 -5.64 -1.60 -4.88
N SER A 29 -5.01 -2.60 -5.46
CA SER A 29 -5.43 -3.18 -6.75
C SER A 29 -4.85 -4.57 -6.98
N THR A 30 -5.02 -5.06 -8.20
CA THR A 30 -4.21 -6.12 -8.79
C THR A 30 -2.91 -5.55 -9.36
N MET A 31 -2.06 -6.41 -9.93
CA MET A 31 -0.89 -5.96 -10.67
C MET A 31 -1.27 -5.13 -11.90
N ASN A 32 -0.36 -4.29 -12.35
CA ASN A 32 -0.48 -3.51 -13.59
C ASN A 32 -1.65 -2.50 -13.64
N ALA A 33 -2.17 -2.09 -12.49
CA ALA A 33 -3.28 -1.14 -12.40
C ALA A 33 -2.85 0.34 -12.33
N GLY A 34 -1.54 0.64 -12.36
CA GLY A 34 -1.03 2.00 -12.30
C GLY A 34 -0.89 2.59 -10.90
N LYS A 35 -0.78 1.75 -9.84
CA LYS A 35 -0.62 2.21 -8.46
C LYS A 35 0.56 3.17 -8.28
N SER A 36 1.76 2.78 -8.72
CA SER A 36 2.96 3.64 -8.63
C SER A 36 2.82 4.92 -9.46
N THR A 37 2.08 4.89 -10.59
CA THR A 37 1.75 6.10 -11.34
C THR A 37 0.92 7.07 -10.51
N LEU A 38 -0.13 6.58 -9.83
CA LEU A 38 -0.99 7.41 -8.98
C LEU A 38 -0.24 7.93 -7.75
N LEU A 39 0.66 7.12 -7.17
CA LEU A 39 1.54 7.55 -6.08
C LEU A 39 2.41 8.73 -6.53
N LEU A 40 3.11 8.57 -7.64
CA LEU A 40 3.99 9.60 -8.20
C LEU A 40 3.22 10.87 -8.59
N GLN A 41 2.01 10.72 -9.16
CA GLN A 41 1.14 11.85 -9.44
C GLN A 41 0.70 12.57 -8.15
N ALA A 42 0.36 11.82 -7.09
CA ALA A 42 0.01 12.41 -5.80
C ALA A 42 1.20 13.20 -5.22
N SER A 43 2.40 12.62 -5.21
CA SER A 43 3.62 13.31 -4.78
C SER A 43 3.88 14.57 -5.57
N TYR A 44 3.79 14.49 -6.89
CA TYR A 44 3.98 15.64 -7.78
C TYR A 44 3.01 16.79 -7.47
N ASN A 45 1.73 16.50 -7.20
CA ASN A 45 0.73 17.51 -6.85
C ASN A 45 1.09 18.28 -5.56
N TYR A 46 1.71 17.61 -4.57
CA TYR A 46 2.24 18.29 -3.38
C TYR A 46 3.42 19.19 -3.72
N ILE A 47 4.37 18.67 -4.52
CA ILE A 47 5.59 19.40 -4.91
C ILE A 47 5.27 20.65 -5.71
N GLU A 48 4.31 20.60 -6.65
CA GLU A 48 3.84 21.77 -7.40
C GLU A 48 3.28 22.90 -6.51
N ARG A 49 2.84 22.55 -5.29
CA ARG A 49 2.35 23.51 -4.29
C ARG A 49 3.42 23.92 -3.28
N GLY A 50 4.70 23.55 -3.52
CA GLY A 50 5.81 23.86 -2.63
C GLY A 50 5.83 23.01 -1.36
N MET A 51 5.06 21.92 -1.30
CA MET A 51 5.04 21.00 -0.17
C MET A 51 5.97 19.81 -0.41
N GLN A 52 6.59 19.30 0.65
CA GLN A 52 7.48 18.14 0.58
C GLN A 52 6.69 16.86 0.89
N THR A 53 7.02 15.79 0.19
CA THR A 53 6.55 14.44 0.47
C THR A 53 7.69 13.52 0.86
N TYR A 54 7.39 12.43 1.56
CA TYR A 54 8.34 11.39 1.88
C TYR A 54 7.94 10.09 1.18
N LEU A 55 8.79 9.61 0.29
CA LEU A 55 8.54 8.42 -0.52
C LEU A 55 9.27 7.22 0.07
N LEU A 56 8.56 6.11 0.26
CA LEU A 56 9.07 4.84 0.76
C LEU A 56 8.72 3.71 -0.21
N THR A 57 9.64 2.77 -0.44
CA THR A 57 9.40 1.54 -1.19
C THR A 57 10.09 0.35 -0.55
N ALA A 58 9.63 -0.88 -0.83
CA ALA A 58 10.28 -2.08 -0.32
C ALA A 58 11.68 -2.25 -0.94
N ASN A 59 12.68 -2.58 -0.11
CA ASN A 59 14.09 -2.58 -0.54
C ASN A 59 14.45 -3.66 -1.57
N PHE A 60 13.64 -4.70 -1.71
CA PHE A 60 13.84 -5.76 -2.70
C PHE A 60 13.13 -5.47 -4.03
N ASP A 61 12.38 -4.39 -4.14
CA ASP A 61 11.82 -3.95 -5.41
C ASP A 61 12.85 -3.08 -6.14
N ASP A 62 13.61 -3.70 -7.01
CA ASP A 62 14.67 -3.07 -7.82
C ASP A 62 14.26 -2.84 -9.27
N ARG A 63 12.99 -3.06 -9.63
CA ARG A 63 12.47 -2.96 -11.00
C ARG A 63 12.67 -1.59 -11.64
N ALA A 64 12.67 -0.53 -10.87
CA ALA A 64 12.96 0.83 -11.32
C ALA A 64 14.38 1.29 -10.98
N GLY A 65 15.16 0.45 -10.31
CA GLY A 65 16.44 0.76 -9.67
C GLY A 65 16.31 0.82 -8.16
N LYS A 66 17.38 0.49 -7.45
CA LYS A 66 17.39 0.49 -5.99
C LYS A 66 17.07 1.89 -5.46
N GLY A 67 16.09 1.99 -4.56
CA GLY A 67 15.68 3.26 -3.99
C GLY A 67 14.92 4.16 -4.98
N GLN A 68 14.22 3.58 -5.95
CA GLN A 68 13.38 4.31 -6.88
C GLN A 68 11.98 3.70 -6.97
N ILE A 69 10.98 4.55 -7.01
CA ILE A 69 9.62 4.19 -7.42
C ILE A 69 9.48 4.52 -8.89
N GLY A 70 9.17 3.53 -9.71
CA GLY A 70 8.99 3.70 -11.14
C GLY A 70 7.63 3.23 -11.64
N SER A 71 7.11 3.92 -12.63
CA SER A 71 5.88 3.53 -13.31
C SER A 71 6.15 3.03 -14.73
N ARG A 72 5.25 2.20 -15.24
CA ARG A 72 5.35 1.67 -16.62
C ARG A 72 5.20 2.73 -17.71
N ILE A 73 4.68 3.90 -17.37
CA ILE A 73 4.59 5.03 -18.33
C ILE A 73 5.84 5.90 -18.32
N GLY A 74 6.93 5.47 -17.68
CA GLY A 74 8.23 6.11 -17.76
C GLY A 74 8.47 7.24 -16.75
N ILE A 75 7.59 7.45 -15.76
CA ILE A 75 7.85 8.39 -14.67
C ILE A 75 8.44 7.67 -13.48
N SER A 76 9.39 8.31 -12.80
CA SER A 76 10.05 7.77 -11.60
C SER A 76 10.42 8.88 -10.62
N ALA A 77 10.66 8.51 -9.37
CA ALA A 77 11.18 9.37 -8.33
C ALA A 77 12.07 8.57 -7.37
N GLU A 78 13.04 9.25 -6.76
CA GLU A 78 13.84 8.70 -5.67
C GLU A 78 12.96 8.45 -4.44
N ALA A 79 13.23 7.37 -3.74
CA ALA A 79 12.52 6.96 -2.54
C ALA A 79 13.48 6.31 -1.54
N ASP A 80 13.22 6.50 -0.28
CA ASP A 80 13.86 5.67 0.74
C ASP A 80 13.31 4.25 0.70
N THR A 81 14.13 3.32 1.12
CA THR A 81 13.73 1.91 1.17
C THR A 81 13.36 1.47 2.58
N TYR A 82 12.50 0.45 2.69
CA TYR A 82 12.24 -0.24 3.94
C TYR A 82 12.38 -1.76 3.78
N THR A 83 12.76 -2.40 4.87
CA THR A 83 12.78 -3.84 5.05
C THR A 83 11.72 -4.26 6.06
N GLN A 84 11.43 -5.56 6.18
CA GLN A 84 10.47 -6.07 7.17
C GLN A 84 10.95 -5.92 8.64
N THR A 85 12.22 -5.58 8.86
CA THR A 85 12.81 -5.39 10.19
C THR A 85 12.91 -3.92 10.60
N ASP A 86 12.60 -2.99 9.71
CA ASP A 86 12.69 -1.55 9.99
C ASP A 86 11.54 -1.08 10.89
N ASP A 87 11.85 -0.16 11.79
CA ASP A 87 10.86 0.62 12.53
C ASP A 87 10.39 1.80 11.67
N LEU A 88 9.22 1.66 11.04
CA LEU A 88 8.67 2.69 10.17
C LEU A 88 8.20 3.92 10.92
N PHE A 89 7.76 3.78 12.19
CA PHE A 89 7.43 4.94 13.01
C PHE A 89 8.66 5.80 13.26
N ALA A 90 9.77 5.18 13.70
CA ALA A 90 11.03 5.87 13.95
C ALA A 90 11.58 6.52 12.67
N LYS A 91 11.49 5.83 11.54
CA LYS A 91 11.92 6.33 10.22
C LYS A 91 11.14 7.59 9.79
N ILE A 92 9.82 7.58 9.95
CA ILE A 92 8.95 8.71 9.65
C ILE A 92 9.23 9.88 10.63
N ALA A 93 9.36 9.58 11.92
CA ALA A 93 9.68 10.60 12.94
C ALA A 93 11.02 11.29 12.66
N ALA A 94 12.05 10.52 12.28
CA ALA A 94 13.35 11.07 11.88
C ALA A 94 13.22 12.00 10.66
N ARG A 95 12.50 11.59 9.63
CA ARG A 95 12.26 12.42 8.43
C ARG A 95 11.52 13.72 8.76
N LEU A 96 10.53 13.67 9.66
CA LEU A 96 9.78 14.86 10.10
C LEU A 96 10.65 15.82 10.92
N ALA A 97 11.67 15.33 11.61
CA ALA A 97 12.63 16.15 12.34
C ALA A 97 13.59 16.92 11.42
N GLU A 98 13.82 16.46 10.19
CA GLU A 98 14.66 17.14 9.19
C GLU A 98 13.96 18.34 8.55
N GLY A 99 12.62 18.38 8.57
CA GLY A 99 11.85 19.48 8.00
C GLY A 99 10.42 19.11 7.67
N PRO A 100 9.64 20.05 7.16
CA PRO A 100 8.22 19.84 6.90
C PRO A 100 8.01 18.71 5.88
N CYS A 101 7.04 17.82 6.19
CA CYS A 101 6.58 16.76 5.30
C CYS A 101 5.04 16.76 5.32
N ALA A 102 4.43 17.00 4.17
CA ALA A 102 2.99 17.12 4.06
C ALA A 102 2.27 15.77 3.91
N CYS A 103 2.97 14.76 3.40
CA CYS A 103 2.42 13.41 3.20
C CYS A 103 3.55 12.38 3.07
N VAL A 104 3.34 11.21 3.65
CA VAL A 104 4.17 10.02 3.42
C VAL A 104 3.45 9.13 2.41
N LEU A 105 4.18 8.68 1.38
CA LEU A 105 3.66 7.78 0.35
C LEU A 105 4.48 6.49 0.34
N VAL A 106 3.81 5.36 0.50
CA VAL A 106 4.45 4.04 0.61
C VAL A 106 4.04 3.19 -0.59
N ASP A 107 5.00 2.84 -1.46
CA ASP A 107 4.78 1.87 -2.54
C ASP A 107 5.06 0.44 -2.07
N GLU A 108 4.49 -0.53 -2.77
CA GLU A 108 4.60 -1.96 -2.50
C GLU A 108 4.24 -2.34 -1.04
N ALA A 109 3.24 -1.62 -0.49
CA ALA A 109 2.82 -1.71 0.92
C ALA A 109 2.32 -3.09 1.36
N GLN A 110 1.99 -3.99 0.43
CA GLN A 110 1.63 -5.38 0.74
C GLN A 110 2.77 -6.16 1.42
N TRP A 111 4.02 -5.72 1.24
CA TRP A 111 5.20 -6.38 1.80
C TRP A 111 5.49 -6.03 3.26
N MET A 112 4.78 -5.05 3.81
CA MET A 112 4.89 -4.71 5.22
C MET A 112 4.42 -5.85 6.11
N THR A 113 5.01 -5.94 7.29
CA THR A 113 4.48 -6.75 8.37
C THR A 113 3.23 -6.09 8.99
N LYS A 114 2.43 -6.87 9.71
CA LYS A 114 1.30 -6.33 10.48
C LYS A 114 1.76 -5.23 11.46
N ASP A 115 2.90 -5.44 12.13
CA ASP A 115 3.43 -4.49 13.11
C ASP A 115 3.85 -3.19 12.45
N GLN A 116 4.43 -3.24 11.24
CA GLN A 116 4.77 -2.04 10.47
C GLN A 116 3.53 -1.24 10.07
N VAL A 117 2.42 -1.89 9.73
CA VAL A 117 1.16 -1.18 9.46
C VAL A 117 0.63 -0.50 10.73
N TRP A 118 0.73 -1.13 11.90
CA TRP A 118 0.43 -0.47 13.18
C TRP A 118 1.35 0.72 13.48
N GLN A 119 2.64 0.64 13.10
CA GLN A 119 3.56 1.76 13.21
C GLN A 119 3.14 2.93 12.32
N LEU A 120 2.63 2.67 11.10
CA LEU A 120 2.07 3.71 10.23
C LEU A 120 0.80 4.34 10.84
N ALA A 121 -0.12 3.54 11.36
CA ALA A 121 -1.31 4.04 12.03
C ALA A 121 -0.94 4.96 13.20
N ARG A 122 0.01 4.54 14.05
CA ARG A 122 0.55 5.39 15.12
C ARG A 122 1.20 6.67 14.60
N ALA A 123 1.93 6.61 13.48
CA ALA A 123 2.55 7.82 12.91
C ALA A 123 1.47 8.82 12.42
N VAL A 124 0.36 8.33 11.88
CA VAL A 124 -0.81 9.17 11.56
C VAL A 124 -1.37 9.82 12.82
N ASP A 125 -1.60 9.04 13.86
CA ASP A 125 -2.25 9.49 15.10
C ASP A 125 -1.36 10.42 15.94
N ASP A 126 -0.09 10.03 16.15
CA ASP A 126 0.83 10.68 17.08
C ASP A 126 1.63 11.81 16.43
N LEU A 127 2.01 11.67 15.14
CA LEU A 127 2.81 12.65 14.42
C LEU A 127 1.97 13.57 13.52
N GLY A 128 0.69 13.26 13.31
CA GLY A 128 -0.25 14.10 12.57
C GLY A 128 0.07 14.21 11.07
N VAL A 129 0.77 13.23 10.48
CA VAL A 129 1.11 13.21 9.06
C VAL A 129 0.25 12.20 8.30
N PRO A 130 -0.45 12.59 7.21
CA PRO A 130 -1.20 11.66 6.39
C PRO A 130 -0.28 10.67 5.69
N ILE A 131 -0.70 9.39 5.63
CA ILE A 131 0.07 8.31 5.01
C ILE A 131 -0.78 7.64 3.94
N MET A 132 -0.29 7.60 2.71
CA MET A 132 -0.93 6.93 1.58
C MET A 132 -0.15 5.67 1.20
N CYS A 133 -0.72 4.51 1.49
CA CYS A 133 -0.16 3.21 1.13
C CYS A 133 -0.71 2.75 -0.23
N TYR A 134 0.17 2.26 -1.09
CA TYR A 134 -0.16 1.68 -2.39
C TYR A 134 0.33 0.23 -2.43
N GLY A 135 -0.54 -0.71 -2.77
CA GLY A 135 -0.18 -2.12 -2.70
C GLY A 135 -1.13 -3.06 -3.43
N LEU A 136 -0.71 -4.31 -3.57
CA LEU A 136 -1.55 -5.39 -4.04
C LEU A 136 -2.53 -5.79 -2.94
N ARG A 137 -3.76 -6.18 -3.32
CA ARG A 137 -4.71 -6.73 -2.35
C ARG A 137 -4.42 -8.19 -2.06
N VAL A 138 -4.39 -9.00 -3.11
CA VAL A 138 -4.22 -10.46 -3.04
C VAL A 138 -3.09 -10.91 -3.97
N ASP A 139 -2.51 -12.06 -3.67
CA ASP A 139 -1.55 -12.75 -4.52
C ASP A 139 -2.23 -13.55 -5.66
N PHE A 140 -1.45 -14.34 -6.39
CA PHE A 140 -1.94 -15.17 -7.49
C PHE A 140 -2.78 -16.37 -7.04
N GLN A 141 -2.69 -16.75 -5.77
CA GLN A 141 -3.50 -17.82 -5.14
C GLN A 141 -4.83 -17.29 -4.61
N GLY A 142 -5.03 -15.96 -4.62
CA GLY A 142 -6.22 -15.31 -4.08
C GLY A 142 -6.12 -14.98 -2.59
N GLU A 143 -4.97 -15.21 -1.97
CA GLU A 143 -4.73 -14.96 -0.55
C GLU A 143 -4.27 -13.52 -0.31
N LEU A 144 -4.64 -12.97 0.85
CA LEU A 144 -4.21 -11.64 1.25
C LEU A 144 -2.72 -11.64 1.62
N PHE A 145 -2.00 -10.61 1.20
CA PHE A 145 -0.68 -10.33 1.76
C PHE A 145 -0.81 -9.84 3.21
N PRO A 146 0.17 -10.13 4.10
CA PRO A 146 0.10 -9.71 5.50
C PRO A 146 -0.10 -8.20 5.69
N GLY A 147 0.66 -7.38 4.96
CA GLY A 147 0.53 -5.92 4.98
C GLY A 147 -0.83 -5.45 4.48
N SER A 148 -1.35 -6.08 3.43
CA SER A 148 -2.67 -5.75 2.87
C SER A 148 -3.80 -6.14 3.82
N ALA A 149 -3.71 -7.28 4.49
CA ALA A 149 -4.68 -7.69 5.50
C ALA A 149 -4.75 -6.69 6.66
N ALA A 150 -3.59 -6.23 7.13
CA ALA A 150 -3.51 -5.22 8.18
C ALA A 150 -4.02 -3.85 7.71
N LEU A 151 -3.68 -3.42 6.48
CA LEU A 151 -4.17 -2.15 5.92
C LEU A 151 -5.69 -2.17 5.69
N LEU A 152 -6.27 -3.29 5.25
CA LEU A 152 -7.73 -3.44 5.12
C LEU A 152 -8.45 -3.34 6.47
N ALA A 153 -7.77 -3.69 7.57
CA ALA A 153 -8.33 -3.61 8.92
C ALA A 153 -8.18 -2.21 9.56
N LEU A 154 -7.11 -1.47 9.22
CA LEU A 154 -6.69 -0.27 9.97
C LEU A 154 -6.83 1.04 9.18
N ALA A 155 -6.86 1.00 7.84
CA ALA A 155 -6.93 2.21 7.05
C ALA A 155 -8.26 2.96 7.26
N ASP A 156 -8.17 4.29 7.45
CA ASP A 156 -9.33 5.18 7.57
C ASP A 156 -10.07 5.29 6.23
N GLU A 157 -9.34 5.26 5.13
CA GLU A 157 -9.90 5.31 3.78
C GLU A 157 -9.27 4.25 2.87
N MET A 158 -10.12 3.52 2.17
CA MET A 158 -9.73 2.51 1.19
C MET A 158 -10.18 2.92 -0.20
N ARG A 159 -9.26 2.87 -1.18
CA ARG A 159 -9.53 3.22 -2.57
C ARG A 159 -9.04 2.12 -3.50
N GLU A 160 -9.92 1.65 -4.37
CA GLU A 160 -9.56 0.68 -5.39
C GLU A 160 -9.02 1.39 -6.63
N VAL A 161 -7.77 1.09 -7.00
CA VAL A 161 -7.20 1.49 -8.29
C VAL A 161 -7.64 0.47 -9.32
N ARG A 162 -8.53 0.85 -10.23
CA ARG A 162 -9.20 -0.06 -11.16
C ARG A 162 -8.32 -0.37 -12.37
N THR A 163 -8.34 -1.63 -12.78
CA THR A 163 -7.86 -2.09 -14.08
C THR A 163 -8.83 -3.10 -14.70
N ILE A 164 -8.58 -3.48 -15.94
CA ILE A 164 -9.49 -4.31 -16.71
C ILE A 164 -8.92 -5.70 -17.03
N CYS A 165 -9.79 -6.69 -17.05
CA CYS A 165 -9.55 -8.00 -17.62
C CYS A 165 -9.64 -7.93 -19.15
N HIS A 166 -9.07 -8.91 -19.86
CA HIS A 166 -9.18 -9.02 -21.32
C HIS A 166 -10.62 -9.02 -21.84
N CYS A 167 -11.59 -9.41 -21.02
CA CYS A 167 -13.02 -9.38 -21.38
C CYS A 167 -13.70 -8.02 -21.15
N GLY A 168 -12.94 -6.96 -20.79
CA GLY A 168 -13.46 -5.64 -20.50
C GLY A 168 -14.05 -5.45 -19.09
N LYS A 169 -14.27 -6.52 -18.33
CA LYS A 169 -14.74 -6.43 -16.94
C LYS A 169 -13.61 -5.98 -16.01
N LYS A 170 -13.97 -5.43 -14.85
CA LYS A 170 -13.00 -5.07 -13.80
C LYS A 170 -12.15 -6.29 -13.42
N ALA A 171 -10.82 -6.13 -13.43
CA ALA A 171 -9.89 -7.11 -12.92
C ALA A 171 -9.72 -6.94 -11.41
N THR A 172 -9.91 -8.02 -10.66
CA THR A 172 -9.80 -8.04 -9.19
C THR A 172 -8.85 -9.12 -8.69
N MET A 173 -8.40 -9.97 -9.58
CA MET A 173 -7.52 -11.10 -9.31
C MET A 173 -6.29 -11.03 -10.22
N VAL A 174 -5.27 -11.79 -9.88
CA VAL A 174 -4.05 -11.93 -10.68
C VAL A 174 -3.70 -13.42 -10.77
N ILE A 175 -3.25 -13.89 -11.94
CA ILE A 175 -2.57 -15.18 -12.08
C ILE A 175 -1.09 -14.96 -12.27
N ARG A 176 -0.30 -15.96 -11.88
CA ARG A 176 1.11 -16.08 -12.26
C ARG A 176 1.21 -17.18 -13.32
N VAL A 177 1.85 -16.86 -14.44
CA VAL A 177 1.97 -17.77 -15.58
C VAL A 177 3.33 -18.44 -15.55
N GLY A 178 3.35 -19.76 -15.64
CA GLY A 178 4.56 -20.57 -15.75
C GLY A 178 5.22 -20.50 -17.13
N ALA A 179 6.37 -21.15 -17.27
CA ALA A 179 7.09 -21.21 -18.54
C ALA A 179 6.29 -21.95 -19.65
N ASP A 180 5.35 -22.78 -19.27
CA ASP A 180 4.45 -23.51 -20.17
C ASP A 180 3.21 -22.69 -20.60
N GLY A 181 3.12 -21.43 -20.18
CA GLY A 181 1.99 -20.54 -20.46
C GLY A 181 0.74 -20.81 -19.60
N LYS A 182 0.78 -21.71 -18.62
CA LYS A 182 -0.35 -22.03 -17.75
C LYS A 182 -0.29 -21.27 -16.42
N ALA A 183 -1.45 -21.06 -15.83
CA ALA A 183 -1.54 -20.48 -14.50
C ALA A 183 -0.94 -21.42 -13.44
N LEU A 184 -0.07 -20.88 -12.61
CA LEU A 184 0.49 -21.58 -11.46
C LEU A 184 -0.53 -21.56 -10.32
N ARG A 185 -0.71 -22.71 -9.65
CA ARG A 185 -1.58 -22.87 -8.49
C ARG A 185 -0.82 -22.79 -7.16
N GLU A 186 0.45 -23.16 -7.18
CA GLU A 186 1.30 -23.25 -6.01
C GLU A 186 2.62 -22.49 -6.25
N GLY A 187 3.29 -22.14 -5.17
CA GLY A 187 4.58 -21.46 -5.19
C GLY A 187 4.68 -20.39 -4.13
N ALA A 188 5.87 -19.86 -3.94
CA ALA A 188 6.11 -18.78 -2.99
C ALA A 188 5.24 -17.56 -3.34
N GLN A 189 4.68 -16.90 -2.34
CA GLN A 189 3.89 -15.68 -2.51
C GLN A 189 4.73 -14.58 -3.18
N ILE A 190 6.02 -14.54 -2.88
CA ILE A 190 7.01 -13.62 -3.45
C ILE A 190 7.88 -14.36 -4.45
N GLU A 191 7.92 -13.85 -5.68
CA GLU A 191 8.93 -14.19 -6.67
C GLU A 191 9.42 -12.88 -7.28
N VAL A 192 10.69 -12.56 -7.04
CA VAL A 192 11.33 -11.37 -7.62
C VAL A 192 11.57 -11.62 -9.09
N GLY A 193 10.98 -10.82 -9.96
CA GLY A 193 11.21 -10.84 -11.40
C GLY A 193 9.93 -10.92 -12.24
N GLY A 194 10.00 -10.32 -13.44
CA GLY A 194 9.07 -10.51 -14.56
C GLY A 194 7.61 -10.16 -14.31
N ASN A 195 7.27 -8.88 -14.42
CA ASN A 195 5.86 -8.43 -14.48
C ASN A 195 5.06 -9.07 -15.65
N ASP A 196 5.75 -9.58 -16.65
CA ASP A 196 5.24 -10.29 -17.83
C ASP A 196 4.63 -11.65 -17.50
N ARG A 197 4.96 -12.22 -16.34
CA ARG A 197 4.38 -13.48 -15.85
C ARG A 197 3.05 -13.27 -15.09
N TYR A 198 2.62 -12.04 -14.85
CA TYR A 198 1.42 -11.76 -14.08
C TYR A 198 0.34 -11.14 -14.94
N VAL A 199 -0.84 -11.77 -14.95
CA VAL A 199 -1.99 -11.32 -15.74
C VAL A 199 -3.15 -10.98 -14.81
N SER A 200 -3.65 -9.74 -14.92
CA SER A 200 -4.81 -9.28 -14.14
C SER A 200 -6.10 -9.73 -14.77
N LEU A 201 -6.95 -10.40 -14.01
CA LEU A 201 -8.19 -11.04 -14.47
C LEU A 201 -9.39 -10.65 -13.60
N CYS A 202 -10.59 -10.71 -14.18
CA CYS A 202 -11.79 -10.77 -13.39
C CYS A 202 -11.90 -12.14 -12.69
N ARG A 203 -12.68 -12.23 -11.62
CA ARG A 203 -12.80 -13.47 -10.83
C ARG A 203 -13.23 -14.69 -11.64
N VAL A 204 -14.09 -14.51 -12.66
CA VAL A 204 -14.53 -15.62 -13.53
C VAL A 204 -13.35 -16.20 -14.30
N HIS A 205 -12.60 -15.38 -15.04
CA HIS A 205 -11.44 -15.84 -15.82
C HIS A 205 -10.27 -16.30 -14.94
N TRP A 206 -10.13 -15.74 -13.73
CA TRP A 206 -9.16 -16.25 -12.77
C TRP A 206 -9.50 -17.69 -12.36
N ARG A 207 -10.75 -17.96 -12.00
CA ARG A 207 -11.22 -19.30 -11.62
C ARG A 207 -11.09 -20.30 -12.79
N GLU A 208 -11.42 -19.89 -14.01
CA GLU A 208 -11.22 -20.70 -15.22
C GLU A 208 -9.75 -21.05 -15.44
N ALA A 209 -8.83 -20.12 -15.18
CA ALA A 209 -7.39 -20.31 -15.39
C ALA A 209 -6.76 -21.20 -14.32
N VAL A 210 -7.16 -21.05 -13.03
CA VAL A 210 -6.59 -21.84 -11.92
C VAL A 210 -7.38 -23.11 -11.63
N GLY A 211 -8.61 -23.26 -12.17
CA GLY A 211 -9.55 -24.33 -11.87
C GLY A 211 -10.33 -24.09 -10.57
N ASP A 212 -11.28 -24.97 -10.32
CA ASP A 212 -12.13 -24.87 -9.12
C ASP A 212 -11.29 -25.06 -7.83
N HIS A 213 -11.57 -24.21 -6.85
CA HIS A 213 -11.08 -24.29 -5.48
C HIS A 213 -11.93 -25.27 -4.67
#